data_80a9e70cdd7d79c2ac09400336b7932a
#
_entry.id   80a9e70cdd7d79c2ac09400336b7932a
#
_cell.length_a   1.000
_cell.length_b   1.000
_cell.length_c   1.000
_cell.angle_alpha   90.00
_cell.angle_beta   90.00
_cell.angle_gamma   90.00
#
_symmetry.space_group_name_H-M   'P 1'
#
loop_
_entity.id
_entity.type
_entity.pdbx_description
1 polymer ?
#
loop_
_entity_poly.entity_id
_entity_poly.type
_entity_poly.pdbx_seq_one_letter_code
_entity_poly.pdbx_strand_id
1 'polypeptide(L)'
;MDNGEKLPIVAICYDFDKTLSPDDMQAQGYIQSVGKDVDEFWKKSNFLARENGMDTNLAYMYMMVQEAYGQFVLNKGKLAEYGSQVQLFPGVEDWFERISNYGKEKGVEVEHYIISSGLKEMIEGTAMAQKGAFKQIYASSFYYDAKGVAVWPAQAVNYTNKTQFLFRIQKGVYDVNDGRVNDYFAPDEIRIPFEHMIYVGDSDTDVPCMKLVK
;
A
#
# COMPACT_ATOMS: atom_id res chain seq x y z
N MET A 1 3.67 30.36 -26.56
CA MET A 1 2.56 29.51 -27.02
C MET A 1 2.88 28.14 -26.48
N ASP A 2 2.23 27.83 -25.37
CA ASP A 2 2.44 26.54 -24.67
C ASP A 2 1.64 25.50 -25.46
N ASN A 3 2.33 24.73 -26.28
CA ASN A 3 1.75 23.59 -26.96
C ASN A 3 1.45 22.56 -25.85
N GLY A 4 0.20 22.43 -25.44
CA GLY A 4 -0.26 21.57 -24.36
C GLY A 4 0.05 20.08 -24.57
N GLU A 5 1.30 19.74 -24.91
CA GLU A 5 1.79 18.38 -24.91
C GLU A 5 1.89 17.92 -23.45
N LYS A 6 1.10 16.90 -23.11
CA LYS A 6 1.19 16.25 -21.82
C LYS A 6 2.60 15.68 -21.66
N LEU A 7 3.26 16.01 -20.54
CA LEU A 7 4.53 15.39 -20.20
C LEU A 7 4.40 13.87 -20.11
N PRO A 8 5.41 13.11 -20.56
CA PRO A 8 5.44 11.68 -20.32
C PRO A 8 5.45 11.41 -18.82
N ILE A 9 4.74 10.36 -18.40
CA ILE A 9 4.57 10.02 -16.98
C ILE A 9 5.56 8.93 -16.61
N VAL A 10 6.23 9.10 -15.49
CA VAL A 10 7.01 8.07 -14.79
C VAL A 10 6.27 7.71 -13.51
N ALA A 11 5.89 6.45 -13.35
CA ALA A 11 5.29 5.94 -12.12
C ALA A 11 6.36 5.35 -11.21
N ILE A 12 6.41 5.79 -9.94
CA ILE A 12 7.23 5.15 -8.93
C ILE A 12 6.30 4.46 -7.95
N CYS A 13 6.39 3.13 -7.90
CA CYS A 13 5.60 2.27 -7.04
C CYS A 13 6.46 1.82 -5.87
N TYR A 14 5.94 1.95 -4.65
CA TYR A 14 6.65 1.61 -3.42
C TYR A 14 5.89 0.54 -2.64
N ASP A 15 6.60 -0.43 -2.09
CA ASP A 15 6.15 -1.06 -0.86
C ASP A 15 6.26 -0.07 0.30
N PHE A 16 5.70 -0.39 1.47
CA PHE A 16 5.66 0.53 2.60
C PHE A 16 6.54 0.06 3.77
N ASP A 17 6.19 -1.09 4.37
CA ASP A 17 6.90 -1.65 5.52
C ASP A 17 8.31 -2.07 5.10
N LYS A 18 9.32 -1.69 5.88
CA LYS A 18 10.76 -1.92 5.60
C LYS A 18 11.29 -1.30 4.30
N THR A 19 10.45 -0.53 3.60
CA THR A 19 10.81 0.23 2.38
C THR A 19 10.76 1.74 2.61
N LEU A 20 9.64 2.28 3.09
CA LEU A 20 9.48 3.69 3.50
C LEU A 20 9.53 3.86 5.02
N SER A 21 9.17 2.82 5.75
CA SER A 21 9.22 2.71 7.22
C SER A 21 10.27 1.66 7.63
N PRO A 22 10.96 1.82 8.76
CA PRO A 22 11.99 0.87 9.20
C PRO A 22 11.43 -0.46 9.71
N ASP A 23 10.13 -0.54 10.02
CA ASP A 23 9.49 -1.73 10.58
C ASP A 23 8.05 -1.88 10.10
N ASP A 24 7.42 -3.01 10.41
CA ASP A 24 6.02 -3.26 10.13
C ASP A 24 5.16 -2.22 10.87
N MET A 25 4.22 -1.58 10.17
CA MET A 25 3.41 -0.49 10.74
C MET A 25 2.58 -0.95 11.94
N GLN A 26 2.12 -2.21 11.97
CA GLN A 26 1.36 -2.78 13.07
C GLN A 26 2.19 -2.89 14.36
N ALA A 27 3.51 -3.08 14.23
CA ALA A 27 4.46 -3.12 15.32
C ALA A 27 4.78 -1.75 15.91
N GLN A 28 4.33 -0.66 15.27
CA GLN A 28 4.62 0.71 15.68
C GLN A 28 3.43 1.38 16.38
N GLY A 29 2.73 0.65 17.22
CA GLY A 29 1.66 1.21 18.07
C GLY A 29 0.46 0.29 18.26
N TYR A 30 -0.08 -0.32 17.18
CA TYR A 30 -1.27 -1.16 17.30
C TYR A 30 -1.04 -2.38 18.23
N ILE A 31 0.01 -3.18 17.98
CA ILE A 31 0.26 -4.42 18.74
C ILE A 31 0.45 -4.13 20.23
N GLN A 32 1.17 -3.05 20.54
CA GLN A 32 1.37 -2.60 21.93
C GLN A 32 0.05 -2.13 22.56
N SER A 33 -0.82 -1.47 21.78
CA SER A 33 -2.11 -0.96 22.29
C SER A 33 -3.08 -2.07 22.72
N VAL A 34 -2.91 -3.27 22.17
CA VAL A 34 -3.67 -4.47 22.59
C VAL A 34 -2.92 -5.31 23.63
N GLY A 35 -1.84 -4.76 24.23
CA GLY A 35 -1.08 -5.39 25.30
C GLY A 35 -0.31 -6.64 24.87
N LYS A 36 0.10 -6.72 23.60
CA LYS A 36 0.84 -7.86 23.05
C LYS A 36 2.30 -7.51 22.80
N ASP A 37 3.14 -8.53 22.92
CA ASP A 37 4.50 -8.52 22.38
C ASP A 37 4.46 -8.72 20.86
N VAL A 38 5.33 -8.02 20.14
CA VAL A 38 5.36 -8.03 18.67
C VAL A 38 5.68 -9.42 18.14
N ASP A 39 6.70 -10.08 18.69
CA ASP A 39 7.12 -11.41 18.25
C ASP A 39 6.03 -12.45 18.55
N GLU A 40 5.36 -12.33 19.70
CA GLU A 40 4.26 -13.23 20.08
C GLU A 40 3.07 -13.04 19.15
N PHE A 41 2.71 -11.81 18.79
CA PHE A 41 1.63 -11.52 17.85
C PHE A 41 1.90 -12.16 16.49
N TRP A 42 3.09 -11.94 15.91
CA TRP A 42 3.44 -12.50 14.61
C TRP A 42 3.56 -14.02 14.63
N LYS A 43 4.11 -14.61 15.71
CA LYS A 43 4.15 -16.07 15.87
C LYS A 43 2.74 -16.69 15.88
N LYS A 44 1.80 -16.07 16.61
CA LYS A 44 0.40 -16.54 16.66
C LYS A 44 -0.27 -16.39 15.31
N SER A 45 -0.13 -15.25 14.65
CA SER A 45 -0.69 -14.99 13.32
C SER A 45 -0.18 -16.00 12.29
N ASN A 46 1.14 -16.19 12.22
CA ASN A 46 1.76 -17.14 11.30
C ASN A 46 1.37 -18.59 11.60
N PHE A 47 1.25 -18.95 12.87
CA PHE A 47 0.76 -20.26 13.27
C PHE A 47 -0.69 -20.46 12.82
N LEU A 48 -1.57 -19.48 13.05
CA LEU A 48 -2.96 -19.51 12.61
C LEU A 48 -3.06 -19.70 11.08
N ALA A 49 -2.27 -18.94 10.33
CA ALA A 49 -2.22 -19.05 8.87
C ALA A 49 -1.88 -20.45 8.41
N ARG A 50 -0.79 -21.00 8.95
CA ARG A 50 -0.29 -22.34 8.56
C ARG A 50 -1.26 -23.47 8.90
N GLU A 51 -1.81 -23.48 10.13
CA GLU A 51 -2.70 -24.55 10.59
C GLU A 51 -4.04 -24.58 9.84
N ASN A 52 -4.46 -23.45 9.30
CA ASN A 52 -5.76 -23.31 8.63
C ASN A 52 -5.66 -23.07 7.13
N GLY A 53 -4.48 -23.10 6.54
CA GLY A 53 -4.30 -22.80 5.12
C GLY A 53 -4.74 -21.40 4.74
N MET A 54 -4.60 -20.42 5.66
CA MET A 54 -4.96 -19.03 5.44
C MET A 54 -3.81 -18.25 4.79
N ASP A 55 -4.17 -17.25 3.98
CA ASP A 55 -3.23 -16.19 3.61
C ASP A 55 -2.73 -15.46 4.87
N THR A 56 -1.42 -15.18 4.93
CA THR A 56 -0.81 -14.57 6.13
C THR A 56 -1.36 -13.19 6.44
N ASN A 57 -1.76 -12.41 5.42
CA ASN A 57 -2.37 -11.12 5.63
C ASN A 57 -3.79 -11.23 6.19
N LEU A 58 -4.56 -12.20 5.70
CA LEU A 58 -5.88 -12.49 6.28
C LEU A 58 -5.75 -12.92 7.74
N ALA A 59 -4.70 -13.69 8.07
CA ALA A 59 -4.47 -14.15 9.44
C ALA A 59 -4.14 -12.98 10.38
N TYR A 60 -3.22 -12.08 10.02
CA TYR A 60 -2.93 -10.95 10.91
C TYR A 60 -4.12 -9.98 11.02
N MET A 61 -4.86 -9.75 9.94
CA MET A 61 -6.05 -8.91 9.96
C MET A 61 -7.12 -9.50 10.89
N TYR A 62 -7.33 -10.83 10.82
CA TYR A 62 -8.20 -11.53 11.76
C TYR A 62 -7.74 -11.35 13.21
N MET A 63 -6.43 -11.56 13.48
CA MET A 63 -5.86 -11.36 14.81
C MET A 63 -6.06 -9.92 15.31
N MET A 64 -5.91 -8.92 14.45
CA MET A 64 -6.16 -7.52 14.82
C MET A 64 -7.60 -7.31 15.29
N VAL A 65 -8.59 -7.84 14.58
CA VAL A 65 -10.00 -7.74 14.99
C VAL A 65 -10.23 -8.44 16.33
N GLN A 66 -9.68 -9.66 16.50
CA GLN A 66 -9.86 -10.44 17.73
C GLN A 66 -9.20 -9.78 18.95
N GLU A 67 -7.99 -9.28 18.82
CA GLU A 67 -7.25 -8.68 19.95
C GLU A 67 -7.79 -7.28 20.33
N ALA A 68 -8.40 -6.55 19.40
CA ALA A 68 -9.08 -5.29 19.70
C ALA A 68 -10.42 -5.50 20.42
N TYR A 69 -11.03 -6.69 20.27
CA TYR A 69 -12.35 -6.96 20.84
C TYR A 69 -12.36 -6.81 22.36
N GLY A 70 -13.31 -6.01 22.88
CA GLY A 70 -13.43 -5.73 24.32
C GLY A 70 -12.43 -4.68 24.85
N GLN A 71 -11.47 -4.21 24.05
CA GLN A 71 -10.50 -3.18 24.45
C GLN A 71 -10.87 -1.80 23.87
N PHE A 72 -11.07 -1.73 22.55
CA PHE A 72 -11.49 -0.53 21.85
C PHE A 72 -12.19 -0.88 20.54
N VAL A 73 -12.82 0.12 19.94
CA VAL A 73 -13.45 -0.03 18.63
C VAL A 73 -12.38 0.11 17.54
N LEU A 74 -12.06 -0.99 16.86
CA LEU A 74 -11.18 -0.95 15.70
C LEU A 74 -11.96 -0.35 14.53
N ASN A 75 -11.63 0.88 14.18
CA ASN A 75 -12.27 1.63 13.10
C ASN A 75 -11.23 2.35 12.24
N LYS A 76 -11.67 2.91 11.12
CA LYS A 76 -10.78 3.62 10.17
C LYS A 76 -10.01 4.76 10.84
N GLY A 77 -10.67 5.55 11.69
CA GLY A 77 -10.04 6.67 12.40
C GLY A 77 -8.94 6.21 13.35
N LYS A 78 -9.18 5.11 14.10
CA LYS A 78 -8.18 4.56 15.02
C LYS A 78 -6.97 4.00 14.29
N LEU A 79 -7.17 3.32 13.16
CA LEU A 79 -6.06 2.85 12.32
C LEU A 79 -5.27 4.03 11.72
N ALA A 80 -5.94 5.08 11.26
CA ALA A 80 -5.27 6.29 10.77
C ALA A 80 -4.48 7.00 11.87
N GLU A 81 -4.99 7.00 13.12
CA GLU A 81 -4.26 7.53 14.29
C GLU A 81 -2.94 6.77 14.52
N TYR A 82 -2.95 5.43 14.48
CA TYR A 82 -1.71 4.65 14.53
C TYR A 82 -0.80 4.98 13.34
N GLY A 83 -1.37 5.10 12.14
CA GLY A 83 -0.64 5.48 10.94
C GLY A 83 0.09 6.82 11.05
N SER A 84 -0.49 7.81 11.74
CA SER A 84 0.13 9.11 11.97
C SER A 84 1.38 9.07 12.86
N GLN A 85 1.58 7.97 13.58
CA GLN A 85 2.73 7.75 14.48
C GLN A 85 3.80 6.84 13.89
N VAL A 86 3.55 6.27 12.70
CA VAL A 86 4.52 5.40 12.03
C VAL A 86 5.79 6.19 11.70
N GLN A 87 6.92 5.63 12.11
CA GLN A 87 8.23 6.20 11.80
C GLN A 87 8.59 5.93 10.33
N LEU A 88 9.20 6.89 9.71
CA LEU A 88 9.70 6.79 8.33
C LEU A 88 11.22 6.81 8.34
N PHE A 89 11.84 6.22 7.32
CA PHE A 89 13.27 6.39 7.12
C PHE A 89 13.64 7.87 6.90
N PRO A 90 14.82 8.31 7.33
CA PRO A 90 15.28 9.68 7.13
C PRO A 90 15.22 10.11 5.66
N GLY A 91 14.59 11.25 5.40
CA GLY A 91 14.48 11.84 4.05
C GLY A 91 13.27 11.35 3.24
N VAL A 92 12.48 10.39 3.72
CA VAL A 92 11.27 9.91 3.03
C VAL A 92 10.20 11.01 2.97
N GLU A 93 10.05 11.82 4.01
CA GLU A 93 9.04 12.88 4.04
C GLU A 93 9.19 13.91 2.91
N ASP A 94 10.43 14.23 2.53
CA ASP A 94 10.76 15.20 1.48
C ASP A 94 10.96 14.56 0.11
N TRP A 95 11.06 13.23 0.08
CA TRP A 95 11.40 12.48 -1.14
C TRP A 95 10.42 12.74 -2.27
N PHE A 96 9.14 12.66 -1.99
CA PHE A 96 8.08 12.73 -3.01
C PHE A 96 8.04 14.09 -3.71
N GLU A 97 8.18 15.17 -2.94
CA GLU A 97 8.25 16.53 -3.49
C GLU A 97 9.54 16.73 -4.29
N ARG A 98 10.69 16.31 -3.74
CA ARG A 98 11.99 16.46 -4.40
C ARG A 98 12.05 15.76 -5.75
N ILE A 99 11.61 14.48 -5.80
CA ILE A 99 11.68 13.71 -7.04
C ILE A 99 10.65 14.19 -8.06
N SER A 100 9.47 14.64 -7.62
CA SER A 100 8.47 15.26 -8.51
C SER A 100 8.99 16.55 -9.13
N ASN A 101 9.67 17.41 -8.36
CA ASN A 101 10.28 18.62 -8.87
C ASN A 101 11.43 18.32 -9.83
N TYR A 102 12.28 17.35 -9.49
CA TYR A 102 13.34 16.90 -10.40
C TYR A 102 12.79 16.34 -11.73
N GLY A 103 11.70 15.57 -11.67
CA GLY A 103 11.01 15.08 -12.86
C GLY A 103 10.55 16.22 -13.76
N LYS A 104 9.89 17.23 -13.19
CA LYS A 104 9.46 18.43 -13.94
C LYS A 104 10.62 19.16 -14.61
N GLU A 105 11.77 19.30 -13.93
CA GLU A 105 12.98 19.88 -14.52
C GLU A 105 13.52 19.06 -15.70
N LYS A 106 13.25 17.75 -15.72
CA LYS A 106 13.63 16.82 -16.79
C LYS A 106 12.54 16.61 -17.85
N GLY A 107 11.43 17.34 -17.76
CA GLY A 107 10.35 17.25 -18.74
C GLY A 107 9.48 16.00 -18.59
N VAL A 108 9.39 15.42 -17.39
CA VAL A 108 8.52 14.29 -17.08
C VAL A 108 7.64 14.60 -15.86
N GLU A 109 6.44 14.02 -15.83
CA GLU A 109 5.57 14.00 -14.66
C GLU A 109 5.87 12.75 -13.83
N VAL A 110 6.13 12.90 -12.53
CA VAL A 110 6.33 11.76 -11.62
C VAL A 110 5.05 11.54 -10.82
N GLU A 111 4.51 10.34 -10.88
CA GLU A 111 3.39 9.89 -10.06
C GLU A 111 3.85 8.84 -9.07
N HIS A 112 3.37 8.94 -7.82
CA HIS A 112 3.74 8.03 -6.75
C HIS A 112 2.58 7.11 -6.40
N TYR A 113 2.87 5.82 -6.20
CA TYR A 113 1.91 4.77 -5.90
C TYR A 113 2.42 3.90 -4.75
N ILE A 114 1.52 3.50 -3.85
CA ILE A 114 1.81 2.48 -2.85
C ILE A 114 1.21 1.15 -3.28
N ILE A 115 1.98 0.06 -3.16
CA ILE A 115 1.54 -1.33 -3.33
C ILE A 115 2.09 -2.13 -2.15
N SER A 116 1.32 -2.24 -1.07
CA SER A 116 1.79 -2.76 0.23
C SER A 116 0.93 -3.87 0.78
N SER A 117 1.57 -4.79 1.50
CA SER A 117 0.90 -5.81 2.30
C SER A 117 0.35 -5.25 3.63
N GLY A 118 0.80 -4.07 4.03
CA GLY A 118 0.31 -3.35 5.21
C GLY A 118 -1.11 -2.83 5.06
N LEU A 119 -1.58 -2.06 6.05
CA LEU A 119 -2.96 -1.55 6.10
C LEU A 119 -3.09 -0.18 5.45
N LYS A 120 -4.02 -0.09 4.50
CA LYS A 120 -4.34 1.13 3.77
C LYS A 120 -4.68 2.30 4.70
N GLU A 121 -5.50 2.04 5.71
CA GLU A 121 -5.96 3.05 6.65
C GLU A 121 -4.81 3.62 7.48
N MET A 122 -3.82 2.81 7.83
CA MET A 122 -2.62 3.28 8.51
C MET A 122 -1.74 4.11 7.56
N ILE A 123 -1.56 3.67 6.32
CA ILE A 123 -0.81 4.44 5.31
C ILE A 123 -1.50 5.79 5.04
N GLU A 124 -2.83 5.80 4.88
CA GLU A 124 -3.63 7.02 4.71
C GLU A 124 -3.49 7.99 5.90
N GLY A 125 -3.20 7.48 7.11
CA GLY A 125 -2.96 8.28 8.32
C GLY A 125 -1.60 8.97 8.35
N THR A 126 -0.64 8.58 7.52
CA THR A 126 0.71 9.17 7.51
C THR A 126 0.72 10.61 6.99
N ALA A 127 1.67 11.42 7.47
CA ALA A 127 1.78 12.83 7.06
C ALA A 127 1.95 13.00 5.54
N MET A 128 2.69 12.12 4.87
CA MET A 128 2.90 12.18 3.42
C MET A 128 1.62 11.85 2.64
N ALA A 129 0.82 10.87 3.09
CA ALA A 129 -0.46 10.57 2.46
C ALA A 129 -1.47 11.71 2.65
N GLN A 130 -1.51 12.32 3.84
CA GLN A 130 -2.34 13.48 4.15
C GLN A 130 -1.99 14.72 3.31
N LYS A 131 -0.72 14.87 2.93
CA LYS A 131 -0.26 15.91 1.98
C LYS A 131 -0.59 15.59 0.52
N GLY A 132 -1.18 14.43 0.23
CA GLY A 132 -1.54 14.02 -1.13
C GLY A 132 -0.36 13.54 -1.97
N ALA A 133 0.68 12.98 -1.36
CA ALA A 133 1.86 12.50 -2.08
C ALA A 133 1.56 11.36 -3.08
N PHE A 134 0.52 10.57 -2.82
CA PHE A 134 0.24 9.37 -3.60
C PHE A 134 -0.96 9.54 -4.53
N LYS A 135 -0.81 9.13 -5.78
CA LYS A 135 -1.90 9.04 -6.76
C LYS A 135 -2.91 7.95 -6.37
N GLN A 136 -2.41 6.80 -5.92
CA GLN A 136 -3.20 5.69 -5.38
C GLN A 136 -2.42 4.95 -4.29
N ILE A 137 -3.16 4.42 -3.33
CA ILE A 137 -2.68 3.53 -2.28
C ILE A 137 -3.40 2.19 -2.43
N TYR A 138 -2.68 1.18 -2.90
CA TYR A 138 -3.11 -0.20 -2.95
C TYR A 138 -2.49 -0.95 -1.77
N ALA A 139 -3.31 -1.31 -0.80
CA ALA A 139 -2.85 -2.01 0.40
C ALA A 139 -3.99 -2.87 0.96
N SER A 140 -3.68 -3.75 1.89
CA SER A 140 -4.71 -4.51 2.60
C SER A 140 -5.64 -3.55 3.34
N SER A 141 -6.94 -3.85 3.41
CA SER A 141 -7.93 -2.97 4.03
C SER A 141 -9.09 -3.74 4.63
N PHE A 142 -9.79 -3.12 5.58
CA PHE A 142 -10.98 -3.69 6.20
C PHE A 142 -12.26 -3.21 5.52
N TYR A 143 -13.27 -4.09 5.57
CA TYR A 143 -14.66 -3.71 5.46
C TYR A 143 -15.16 -3.28 6.84
N TYR A 144 -15.88 -2.17 6.88
CA TYR A 144 -16.47 -1.60 8.08
C TYR A 144 -17.99 -1.74 8.03
N ASP A 145 -18.58 -2.14 9.16
CA ASP A 145 -20.03 -2.22 9.29
C ASP A 145 -20.68 -0.82 9.34
N ALA A 146 -22.02 -0.80 9.48
CA ALA A 146 -22.78 0.46 9.56
C ALA A 146 -22.43 1.34 10.77
N LYS A 147 -21.73 0.78 11.78
CA LYS A 147 -21.23 1.50 12.95
C LYS A 147 -19.77 1.94 12.79
N GLY A 148 -19.17 1.65 11.64
CA GLY A 148 -17.78 1.95 11.34
C GLY A 148 -16.77 1.00 12.00
N VAL A 149 -17.20 -0.17 12.46
CA VAL A 149 -16.33 -1.19 13.07
C VAL A 149 -15.72 -2.07 11.99
N ALA A 150 -14.42 -2.32 12.06
CA ALA A 150 -13.75 -3.27 11.20
C ALA A 150 -14.23 -4.70 11.49
N VAL A 151 -14.80 -5.37 10.48
CA VAL A 151 -15.43 -6.69 10.67
C VAL A 151 -14.89 -7.76 9.74
N TRP A 152 -14.38 -7.39 8.57
CA TRP A 152 -13.92 -8.32 7.56
C TRP A 152 -12.80 -7.71 6.69
N PRO A 153 -11.84 -8.49 6.17
CA PRO A 153 -10.93 -8.00 5.16
C PRO A 153 -11.68 -7.63 3.87
N ALA A 154 -11.60 -6.37 3.46
CA ALA A 154 -12.13 -5.93 2.16
C ALA A 154 -11.16 -6.25 1.03
N GLN A 155 -9.85 -6.16 1.32
CA GLN A 155 -8.76 -6.47 0.40
C GLN A 155 -7.57 -7.04 1.17
N ALA A 156 -6.94 -8.07 0.60
CA ALA A 156 -5.62 -8.56 1.03
C ALA A 156 -4.65 -8.41 -0.14
N VAL A 157 -3.52 -7.74 0.11
CA VAL A 157 -2.45 -7.52 -0.87
C VAL A 157 -1.23 -8.30 -0.41
N ASN A 158 -0.90 -9.40 -1.11
CA ASN A 158 0.18 -10.29 -0.71
C ASN A 158 0.76 -11.02 -1.93
N TYR A 159 1.99 -11.50 -1.82
CA TYR A 159 2.64 -12.32 -2.85
C TYR A 159 2.47 -11.74 -4.27
N THR A 160 2.18 -12.62 -5.24
CA THR A 160 2.03 -12.25 -6.65
C THR A 160 0.82 -11.38 -6.95
N ASN A 161 -0.17 -11.27 -6.04
CA ASN A 161 -1.30 -10.40 -6.30
C ASN A 161 -0.95 -8.89 -6.27
N LYS A 162 0.24 -8.50 -5.75
CA LYS A 162 0.80 -7.17 -5.90
C LYS A 162 0.89 -6.75 -7.38
N THR A 163 1.18 -7.67 -8.30
CA THR A 163 1.35 -7.36 -9.73
C THR A 163 0.08 -6.85 -10.40
N GLN A 164 -1.11 -7.24 -9.94
CA GLN A 164 -2.36 -6.73 -10.51
C GLN A 164 -2.45 -5.20 -10.46
N PHE A 165 -1.85 -4.58 -9.45
CA PHE A 165 -1.91 -3.13 -9.28
C PHE A 165 -1.00 -2.40 -10.28
N LEU A 166 0.09 -3.03 -10.70
CA LEU A 166 0.91 -2.50 -11.80
C LEU A 166 0.13 -2.49 -13.12
N PHE A 167 -0.68 -3.54 -13.40
CA PHE A 167 -1.57 -3.52 -14.57
C PHE A 167 -2.65 -2.46 -14.46
N ARG A 168 -3.17 -2.19 -13.25
CA ARG A 168 -4.13 -1.10 -13.02
C ARG A 168 -3.51 0.28 -13.28
N ILE A 169 -2.28 0.48 -12.81
CA ILE A 169 -1.52 1.71 -13.05
C ILE A 169 -1.22 1.87 -14.53
N GLN A 170 -0.76 0.80 -15.20
CA GLN A 170 -0.47 0.77 -16.63
C GLN A 170 -1.66 1.24 -17.47
N LYS A 171 -2.85 0.72 -17.16
CA LYS A 171 -4.08 0.98 -17.91
C LYS A 171 -4.86 2.21 -17.43
N GLY A 172 -4.50 2.80 -16.28
CA GLY A 172 -5.27 3.87 -15.66
C GLY A 172 -6.63 3.42 -15.10
N VAL A 173 -6.76 2.12 -14.77
CA VAL A 173 -7.97 1.49 -14.23
C VAL A 173 -7.82 1.32 -12.72
N TYR A 174 -8.03 2.39 -11.98
CA TYR A 174 -7.65 2.48 -10.57
C TYR A 174 -8.61 1.81 -9.59
N ASP A 175 -9.90 1.72 -9.93
CA ASP A 175 -10.88 1.06 -9.05
C ASP A 175 -10.63 -0.45 -9.02
N VAL A 176 -10.51 -1.03 -7.82
CA VAL A 176 -10.26 -2.47 -7.61
C VAL A 176 -11.39 -3.35 -8.14
N ASN A 177 -12.62 -2.81 -8.25
CA ASN A 177 -13.78 -3.52 -8.80
C ASN A 177 -13.96 -3.32 -10.31
N ASP A 178 -13.15 -2.47 -10.95
CA ASP A 178 -13.24 -2.26 -12.40
C ASP A 178 -12.59 -3.43 -13.14
N GLY A 179 -13.45 -4.22 -13.82
CA GLY A 179 -13.06 -5.40 -14.58
C GLY A 179 -12.22 -5.11 -15.83
N ARG A 180 -12.20 -3.84 -16.30
CA ARG A 180 -11.42 -3.43 -17.49
C ARG A 180 -9.92 -3.67 -17.33
N VAL A 181 -9.43 -3.90 -16.11
CA VAL A 181 -8.05 -4.34 -15.90
C VAL A 181 -7.69 -5.60 -16.70
N ASN A 182 -8.67 -6.45 -17.02
CA ASN A 182 -8.50 -7.67 -17.80
C ASN A 182 -8.62 -7.46 -19.32
N ASP A 183 -9.11 -6.30 -19.77
CA ASP A 183 -9.30 -6.02 -21.19
C ASP A 183 -7.96 -5.82 -21.89
N TYR A 184 -7.91 -6.12 -23.19
CA TYR A 184 -6.78 -5.73 -24.02
C TYR A 184 -6.82 -4.22 -24.28
N PHE A 185 -5.68 -3.57 -24.10
CA PHE A 185 -5.45 -2.17 -24.45
C PHE A 185 -4.39 -2.14 -25.55
N ALA A 186 -4.66 -1.40 -26.62
CA ALA A 186 -3.66 -1.17 -27.66
C ALA A 186 -2.48 -0.34 -27.09
N PRO A 187 -1.29 -0.43 -27.68
CA PRO A 187 -0.11 0.29 -27.14
C PRO A 187 -0.30 1.80 -26.97
N ASP A 188 -1.09 2.44 -27.81
CA ASP A 188 -1.43 3.87 -27.76
C ASP A 188 -2.51 4.21 -26.72
N GLU A 189 -3.23 3.21 -26.21
CA GLU A 189 -4.22 3.34 -25.14
C GLU A 189 -3.60 3.12 -23.74
N ILE A 190 -2.37 2.58 -23.69
CA ILE A 190 -1.65 2.37 -22.44
C ILE A 190 -1.29 3.71 -21.82
N ARG A 191 -1.72 3.95 -20.58
CA ARG A 191 -1.48 5.20 -19.87
C ARG A 191 -0.02 5.35 -19.44
N ILE A 192 0.55 4.32 -18.80
CA ILE A 192 1.94 4.28 -18.33
C ILE A 192 2.53 2.91 -18.66
N PRO A 193 3.35 2.79 -19.69
CA PRO A 193 4.02 1.54 -20.02
C PRO A 193 4.91 1.04 -18.86
N PHE A 194 5.13 -0.26 -18.76
CA PHE A 194 5.96 -0.83 -17.67
C PHE A 194 7.38 -0.30 -17.68
N GLU A 195 7.95 -0.03 -18.83
CA GLU A 195 9.27 0.61 -19.02
C GLU A 195 9.35 2.05 -18.47
N HIS A 196 8.20 2.68 -18.17
CA HIS A 196 8.10 3.96 -17.48
C HIS A 196 7.77 3.82 -15.99
N MET A 197 7.90 2.61 -15.44
CA MET A 197 7.67 2.35 -14.03
C MET A 197 8.97 1.99 -13.31
N ILE A 198 9.05 2.43 -12.06
CA ILE A 198 10.09 2.04 -11.11
C ILE A 198 9.38 1.37 -9.93
N TYR A 199 9.87 0.22 -9.49
CA TYR A 199 9.37 -0.44 -8.30
C TYR A 199 10.44 -0.50 -7.22
N VAL A 200 10.08 -0.06 -6.01
CA VAL A 200 10.94 -0.04 -4.82
C VAL A 200 10.29 -0.92 -3.75
N GLY A 201 11.01 -1.91 -3.26
CA GLY A 201 10.55 -2.83 -2.23
C GLY A 201 11.72 -3.61 -1.65
N ASP A 202 11.49 -4.30 -0.53
CA ASP A 202 12.53 -4.98 0.26
C ASP A 202 12.36 -6.50 0.34
N SER A 203 11.20 -7.02 -0.05
CA SER A 203 10.80 -8.40 0.25
C SER A 203 10.63 -9.29 -0.98
N ASP A 204 10.57 -10.60 -0.74
CA ASP A 204 10.31 -11.60 -1.78
C ASP A 204 8.95 -11.38 -2.48
N THR A 205 7.98 -10.76 -1.79
CA THR A 205 6.66 -10.45 -2.37
C THR A 205 6.73 -9.34 -3.41
N ASP A 206 7.81 -8.55 -3.44
CA ASP A 206 8.05 -7.46 -4.39
C ASP A 206 8.74 -7.92 -5.68
N VAL A 207 9.47 -9.03 -5.59
CA VAL A 207 10.24 -9.57 -6.73
C VAL A 207 9.41 -9.76 -8.00
N PRO A 208 8.15 -10.27 -7.96
CA PRO A 208 7.30 -10.35 -9.14
C PRO A 208 7.02 -8.99 -9.79
N CYS A 209 6.79 -7.95 -8.97
CA CYS A 209 6.59 -6.58 -9.44
C CYS A 209 7.86 -6.03 -10.09
N MET A 210 9.02 -6.20 -9.43
CA MET A 210 10.33 -5.77 -9.98
C MET A 210 10.65 -6.44 -11.30
N LYS A 211 10.27 -7.72 -11.46
CA LYS A 211 10.47 -8.45 -12.73
C LYS A 211 9.56 -7.97 -13.84
N LEU A 212 8.36 -7.49 -13.50
CA LEU A 212 7.37 -7.04 -14.48
C LEU A 212 7.73 -5.69 -15.09
N VAL A 213 8.34 -4.78 -14.31
CA VAL A 213 8.72 -3.42 -14.75
C VAL A 213 10.15 -3.32 -15.29
N LYS A 214 10.86 -4.44 -15.39
CA LYS A 214 12.27 -4.51 -15.82
C LYS A 214 12.45 -4.30 -17.32
#